data_aff3f466a88205f9b4f2f8065f1d15cf
#
_entry.id   aff3f466a88205f9b4f2f8065f1d15cf
#
_cell.length_a   1.000
_cell.length_b   1.000
_cell.length_c   1.000
_cell.angle_alpha   90.00
_cell.angle_beta   90.00
_cell.angle_gamma   90.00
#
_symmetry.space_group_name_H-M   'P 1'
#
loop_
_entity.id
_entity.type
_entity.pdbx_description
1 polymer ?
#
loop_
_entity_poly.entity_id
_entity_poly.type
_entity_poly.pdbx_seq_one_letter_code
_entity_poly.pdbx_strand_id
1 'polypeptide(L)'
;MEKEILLKKIENTNHLNDLYQLWNEFKAYLENQPSLLELGQLFGFNYHLQEKFNQLSQLFIQEKKYQESIEFHQDFINYFKDDKYLCPFFKNLALSYFYQDNDQGISYFQELLERYPYDYEIMDAYFSCIYKQNNLQELKNMIQKHLPLSIEYNIETENIIRHVVELFKDMNEEELALDYGQIERKQNDFGKKKPTKVIKVGRNDPCPCGSGKKYKKCCGK
;
A
#
# COMPACT_ATOMS: atom_id res chain seq x y z
N MET A 1 6.02 10.94 33.02
CA MET A 1 5.25 12.21 33.02
C MET A 1 5.69 13.14 31.85
N GLU A 2 6.96 13.50 31.72
CA GLU A 2 7.41 14.36 30.59
C GLU A 2 7.24 13.71 29.20
N LYS A 3 7.61 12.43 29.05
CA LYS A 3 7.38 11.67 27.81
C LYS A 3 5.90 11.64 27.38
N GLU A 4 4.99 11.40 28.29
CA GLU A 4 3.54 11.36 28.02
C GLU A 4 2.99 12.72 27.62
N ILE A 5 3.50 13.80 28.23
CA ILE A 5 3.12 15.16 27.87
C ILE A 5 3.59 15.48 26.44
N LEU A 6 4.82 15.08 26.11
CA LEU A 6 5.39 15.29 24.78
C LEU A 6 4.62 14.53 23.69
N LEU A 7 4.29 13.25 23.95
CA LEU A 7 3.49 12.44 23.04
C LEU A 7 2.10 13.04 22.78
N LYS A 8 1.43 13.53 23.83
CA LYS A 8 0.15 14.23 23.66
C LYS A 8 0.29 15.52 22.86
N LYS A 9 1.41 16.22 22.98
CA LYS A 9 1.68 17.40 22.13
C LYS A 9 1.85 16.98 20.66
N ILE A 10 2.63 15.93 20.38
CA ILE A 10 2.80 15.40 19.02
C ILE A 10 1.46 14.99 18.42
N GLU A 11 0.64 14.26 19.17
CA GLU A 11 -0.68 13.80 18.73
C GLU A 11 -1.61 14.96 18.33
N ASN A 12 -1.57 16.07 19.09
CA ASN A 12 -2.47 17.19 18.89
C ASN A 12 -1.94 18.27 17.95
N THR A 13 -0.70 18.18 17.49
CA THR A 13 -0.05 19.17 16.63
C THR A 13 -0.24 18.79 15.17
N ASN A 14 -0.61 19.77 14.33
CA ASN A 14 -0.79 19.61 12.88
C ASN A 14 0.07 20.57 12.05
N HIS A 15 0.94 21.37 12.69
CA HIS A 15 1.82 22.31 12.00
C HIS A 15 3.23 21.72 11.85
N LEU A 16 3.80 21.86 10.65
CA LEU A 16 5.09 21.28 10.29
C LEU A 16 6.23 21.67 11.24
N ASN A 17 6.37 22.98 11.52
CA ASN A 17 7.46 23.46 12.37
C ASN A 17 7.36 22.91 13.81
N ASP A 18 6.14 22.85 14.35
CA ASP A 18 5.89 22.34 15.68
C ASP A 18 6.13 20.82 15.75
N LEU A 19 5.69 20.06 14.72
CA LEU A 19 5.94 18.63 14.62
C LEU A 19 7.45 18.31 14.51
N TYR A 20 8.19 19.08 13.72
CA TYR A 20 9.63 18.91 13.56
C TYR A 20 10.38 19.23 14.87
N GLN A 21 9.99 20.30 15.57
CA GLN A 21 10.53 20.61 16.89
C GLN A 21 10.24 19.49 17.89
N LEU A 22 8.98 19.02 17.94
CA LEU A 22 8.58 17.93 18.84
C LEU A 22 9.31 16.62 18.53
N TRP A 23 9.59 16.34 17.25
CA TRP A 23 10.44 15.20 16.87
C TRP A 23 11.86 15.35 17.47
N ASN A 24 12.48 16.53 17.36
CA ASN A 24 13.80 16.76 17.93
C ASN A 24 13.81 16.67 19.46
N GLU A 25 12.77 17.15 20.14
CA GLU A 25 12.60 16.96 21.58
C GLU A 25 12.39 15.49 21.94
N PHE A 26 11.59 14.77 21.15
CA PHE A 26 11.26 13.37 21.38
C PHE A 26 12.48 12.45 21.24
N LYS A 27 13.39 12.72 20.29
CA LYS A 27 14.63 11.96 20.12
C LYS A 27 15.47 11.88 21.41
N ALA A 28 15.46 12.92 22.24
CA ALA A 28 16.19 12.93 23.51
C ALA A 28 15.69 11.88 24.52
N TYR A 29 14.46 11.40 24.36
CA TYR A 29 13.88 10.35 25.19
C TYR A 29 14.02 8.94 24.62
N LEU A 30 14.49 8.80 23.36
CA LEU A 30 14.69 7.52 22.72
C LEU A 30 16.08 6.98 23.08
N GLU A 31 16.14 6.19 24.15
CA GLU A 31 17.34 5.45 24.52
C GLU A 31 17.43 4.14 23.72
N ASN A 32 18.64 3.77 23.30
CA ASN A 32 18.93 2.47 22.66
C ASN A 32 18.24 2.19 21.31
N GLN A 33 17.85 3.20 20.56
CA GLN A 33 17.28 3.04 19.22
C GLN A 33 16.13 1.99 19.19
N PRO A 34 15.02 2.23 19.86
CA PRO A 34 13.90 1.29 19.87
C PRO A 34 13.31 1.13 18.47
N SER A 35 12.79 -0.06 18.15
CA SER A 35 11.97 -0.25 16.95
C SER A 35 10.65 0.53 17.06
N LEU A 36 10.01 0.83 15.92
CA LEU A 36 8.68 1.43 15.92
C LEU A 36 7.65 0.56 16.64
N LEU A 37 7.83 -0.77 16.60
CA LEU A 37 6.99 -1.71 17.34
C LEU A 37 7.17 -1.55 18.86
N GLU A 38 8.40 -1.43 19.34
CA GLU A 38 8.70 -1.17 20.76
C GLU A 38 8.15 0.18 21.19
N LEU A 39 8.24 1.22 20.35
CA LEU A 39 7.58 2.50 20.60
C LEU A 39 6.07 2.34 20.73
N GLY A 40 5.43 1.59 19.84
CA GLY A 40 4.00 1.29 19.89
C GLY A 40 3.62 0.54 21.17
N GLN A 41 4.48 -0.37 21.64
CA GLN A 41 4.29 -1.10 22.90
C GLN A 41 4.53 -0.23 24.13
N LEU A 42 5.60 0.57 24.14
CA LEU A 42 5.97 1.44 25.26
C LEU A 42 4.94 2.55 25.54
N PHE A 43 4.30 3.05 24.49
CA PHE A 43 3.38 4.18 24.60
C PHE A 43 1.90 3.77 24.42
N GLY A 44 1.65 2.46 24.29
CA GLY A 44 0.34 1.92 23.96
C GLY A 44 -0.12 2.32 22.56
N PHE A 45 -1.01 1.56 21.98
CA PHE A 45 -1.63 1.88 20.67
C PHE A 45 -2.47 3.17 20.68
N ASN A 46 -2.41 3.93 21.77
CA ASN A 46 -3.14 5.18 21.95
C ASN A 46 -2.48 6.39 21.30
N TYR A 47 -1.22 6.28 20.89
CA TYR A 47 -0.48 7.36 20.24
C TYR A 47 -0.15 6.94 18.83
N HIS A 48 -0.84 7.44 17.85
CA HIS A 48 -0.63 7.14 16.43
C HIS A 48 0.66 7.78 15.89
N LEU A 49 1.81 7.53 16.56
CA LEU A 49 3.09 8.19 16.23
C LEU A 49 3.53 7.93 14.79
N GLN A 50 3.39 6.70 14.31
CA GLN A 50 3.74 6.37 12.93
C GLN A 50 2.90 7.18 11.94
N GLU A 51 1.60 7.30 12.20
CA GLU A 51 0.70 8.11 11.37
C GLU A 51 1.06 9.59 11.43
N LYS A 52 1.37 10.12 12.62
CA LYS A 52 1.80 11.51 12.79
C LYS A 52 3.11 11.81 12.08
N PHE A 53 4.08 10.92 12.13
CA PHE A 53 5.33 11.10 11.40
C PHE A 53 5.15 10.94 9.88
N ASN A 54 4.23 10.08 9.43
CA ASN A 54 3.83 10.06 8.02
C ASN A 54 3.15 11.35 7.59
N GLN A 55 2.29 11.95 8.43
CA GLN A 55 1.70 13.27 8.15
C GLN A 55 2.77 14.35 8.05
N LEU A 56 3.76 14.35 8.95
CA LEU A 56 4.91 15.26 8.88
C LEU A 56 5.64 15.14 7.54
N SER A 57 5.89 13.91 7.09
CA SER A 57 6.51 13.63 5.79
C SER A 57 5.72 14.23 4.62
N GLN A 58 4.40 14.07 4.64
CA GLN A 58 3.53 14.64 3.61
C GLN A 58 3.53 16.18 3.63
N LEU A 59 3.53 16.79 4.83
CA LEU A 59 3.58 18.25 4.97
C LEU A 59 4.88 18.83 4.39
N PHE A 60 6.02 18.20 4.61
CA PHE A 60 7.28 18.63 3.98
C PHE A 60 7.18 18.69 2.46
N ILE A 61 6.59 17.66 1.83
CA ILE A 61 6.43 17.61 0.37
C ILE A 61 5.44 18.67 -0.10
N GLN A 62 4.32 18.86 0.60
CA GLN A 62 3.30 19.86 0.27
C GLN A 62 3.85 21.29 0.36
N GLU A 63 4.67 21.59 1.37
CA GLU A 63 5.30 22.89 1.57
C GLU A 63 6.57 23.08 0.73
N LYS A 64 6.94 22.07 -0.10
CA LYS A 64 8.17 22.07 -0.94
C LYS A 64 9.46 22.21 -0.15
N LYS A 65 9.46 21.76 1.09
CA LYS A 65 10.64 21.74 1.99
C LYS A 65 11.40 20.43 1.81
N TYR A 66 11.90 20.21 0.59
CA TYR A 66 12.47 18.90 0.22
C TYR A 66 13.77 18.61 0.96
N GLN A 67 14.64 19.61 1.16
CA GLN A 67 15.89 19.42 1.89
C GLN A 67 15.63 19.06 3.36
N GLU A 68 14.73 19.79 4.02
CA GLU A 68 14.35 19.50 5.42
C GLU A 68 13.66 18.13 5.54
N SER A 69 12.90 17.75 4.52
CA SER A 69 12.28 16.41 4.42
C SER A 69 13.34 15.31 4.33
N ILE A 70 14.36 15.49 3.50
CA ILE A 70 15.48 14.54 3.36
C ILE A 70 16.20 14.39 4.70
N GLU A 71 16.55 15.49 5.34
CA GLU A 71 17.24 15.48 6.64
C GLU A 71 16.40 14.79 7.72
N PHE A 72 15.10 15.08 7.78
CA PHE A 72 14.18 14.43 8.70
C PHE A 72 14.11 12.93 8.47
N HIS A 73 13.90 12.48 7.22
CA HIS A 73 13.75 11.05 6.94
C HIS A 73 15.04 10.27 7.15
N GLN A 74 16.19 10.83 6.77
CA GLN A 74 17.49 10.21 7.05
C GLN A 74 17.72 10.07 8.55
N ASP A 75 17.47 11.13 9.32
CA ASP A 75 17.59 11.11 10.77
C ASP A 75 16.64 10.09 11.39
N PHE A 76 15.38 10.05 10.94
CA PHE A 76 14.38 9.11 11.41
C PHE A 76 14.75 7.65 11.11
N ILE A 77 15.12 7.35 9.87
CA ILE A 77 15.52 6.01 9.43
C ILE A 77 16.75 5.52 10.21
N ASN A 78 17.75 6.38 10.42
CA ASN A 78 18.95 6.03 11.16
C ASN A 78 18.68 5.78 12.65
N TYR A 79 17.60 6.31 13.18
CA TYR A 79 17.25 6.17 14.59
C TYR A 79 16.60 4.82 14.92
N PHE A 80 15.93 4.17 13.96
CA PHE A 80 15.18 2.92 14.18
C PHE A 80 15.89 1.74 13.51
N LYS A 81 15.82 0.57 14.17
CA LYS A 81 16.50 -0.65 13.67
C LYS A 81 15.62 -1.53 12.78
N ASP A 82 14.30 -1.37 12.85
CA ASP A 82 13.35 -2.24 12.17
C ASP A 82 13.00 -1.71 10.78
N ASP A 83 13.66 -2.28 9.78
CA ASP A 83 13.50 -1.88 8.37
C ASP A 83 12.07 -2.06 7.84
N LYS A 84 11.33 -3.09 8.29
CA LYS A 84 10.00 -3.41 7.76
C LYS A 84 8.98 -2.31 8.04
N TYR A 85 9.03 -1.72 9.23
CA TYR A 85 8.14 -0.62 9.61
C TYR A 85 8.58 0.73 9.06
N LEU A 86 9.75 0.80 8.46
CA LEU A 86 10.32 2.03 7.88
C LEU A 86 9.99 2.22 6.39
N CYS A 87 9.37 1.24 5.72
CA CYS A 87 9.03 1.34 4.29
C CYS A 87 8.30 2.65 3.92
N PRO A 88 7.31 3.15 4.67
CA PRO A 88 6.69 4.43 4.38
C PRO A 88 7.66 5.62 4.43
N PHE A 89 8.65 5.57 5.32
CA PHE A 89 9.67 6.61 5.46
C PHE A 89 10.72 6.54 4.35
N PHE A 90 11.11 5.34 3.93
CA PHE A 90 11.96 5.15 2.74
C PHE A 90 11.28 5.66 1.48
N LYS A 91 9.99 5.36 1.29
CA LYS A 91 9.18 5.90 0.19
C LYS A 91 9.16 7.43 0.18
N ASN A 92 8.91 8.05 1.34
CA ASN A 92 8.85 9.50 1.46
C ASN A 92 10.22 10.16 1.28
N LEU A 93 11.31 9.50 1.70
CA LEU A 93 12.68 9.95 1.39
C LEU A 93 12.94 9.91 -0.12
N ALA A 94 12.56 8.83 -0.79
CA ALA A 94 12.68 8.71 -2.24
C ALA A 94 11.88 9.80 -2.98
N LEU A 95 10.66 10.10 -2.53
CA LEU A 95 9.85 11.20 -3.06
C LEU A 95 10.53 12.56 -2.82
N SER A 96 11.13 12.77 -1.65
CA SER A 96 11.82 14.02 -1.34
C SER A 96 13.03 14.23 -2.24
N TYR A 97 13.83 13.17 -2.47
CA TYR A 97 14.90 13.20 -3.47
C TYR A 97 14.34 13.47 -4.86
N PHE A 98 13.30 12.81 -5.28
CA PHE A 98 12.69 13.01 -6.60
C PHE A 98 12.24 14.44 -6.83
N TYR A 99 11.61 15.07 -5.86
CA TYR A 99 11.17 16.46 -5.99
C TYR A 99 12.32 17.49 -5.92
N GLN A 100 13.44 17.12 -5.31
CA GLN A 100 14.66 17.95 -5.29
C GLN A 100 15.52 17.71 -6.52
N ASP A 101 15.75 16.44 -6.87
CA ASP A 101 16.52 15.96 -8.01
C ASP A 101 15.89 14.66 -8.54
N ASN A 102 15.26 14.73 -9.71
CA ASN A 102 14.51 13.62 -10.29
C ASN A 102 15.35 12.36 -10.46
N ASP A 103 16.60 12.49 -10.93
CA ASP A 103 17.47 11.33 -11.19
C ASP A 103 17.91 10.66 -9.90
N GLN A 104 18.20 11.44 -8.86
CA GLN A 104 18.52 10.91 -7.54
C GLN A 104 17.34 10.14 -6.94
N GLY A 105 16.13 10.70 -7.06
CA GLY A 105 14.91 10.04 -6.58
C GLY A 105 14.62 8.73 -7.31
N ILE A 106 14.74 8.71 -8.62
CA ILE A 106 14.56 7.50 -9.44
C ILE A 106 15.58 6.42 -9.05
N SER A 107 16.86 6.78 -8.92
CA SER A 107 17.91 5.85 -8.50
C SER A 107 17.63 5.25 -7.12
N TYR A 108 17.19 6.06 -6.18
CA TYR A 108 16.86 5.59 -4.83
C TYR A 108 15.62 4.68 -4.81
N PHE A 109 14.59 4.95 -5.63
CA PHE A 109 13.47 4.04 -5.80
C PHE A 109 13.90 2.67 -6.35
N GLN A 110 14.82 2.64 -7.31
CA GLN A 110 15.35 1.39 -7.86
C GLN A 110 16.06 0.56 -6.78
N GLU A 111 16.89 1.18 -5.93
CA GLU A 111 17.52 0.51 -4.79
C GLU A 111 16.48 -0.03 -3.79
N LEU A 112 15.42 0.74 -3.53
CA LEU A 112 14.34 0.31 -2.65
C LEU A 112 13.58 -0.90 -3.21
N LEU A 113 13.31 -0.95 -4.52
CA LEU A 113 12.63 -2.07 -5.15
C LEU A 113 13.49 -3.34 -5.24
N GLU A 114 14.82 -3.21 -5.25
CA GLU A 114 15.72 -4.36 -5.08
C GLU A 114 15.64 -4.92 -3.65
N ARG A 115 15.54 -4.06 -2.66
CA ARG A 115 15.47 -4.44 -1.23
C ARG A 115 14.07 -4.90 -0.82
N TYR A 116 13.02 -4.27 -1.35
CA TYR A 116 11.61 -4.50 -1.02
C TYR A 116 10.77 -4.75 -2.29
N PRO A 117 11.01 -5.86 -3.02
CA PRO A 117 10.41 -6.09 -4.34
C PRO A 117 8.89 -6.28 -4.34
N TYR A 118 8.29 -6.50 -3.16
CA TYR A 118 6.84 -6.70 -2.97
C TYR A 118 6.19 -5.59 -2.13
N ASP A 119 6.87 -4.46 -1.94
CA ASP A 119 6.26 -3.29 -1.33
C ASP A 119 5.53 -2.48 -2.42
N TYR A 120 4.22 -2.69 -2.49
CA TYR A 120 3.40 -2.09 -3.54
C TYR A 120 3.20 -0.57 -3.36
N GLU A 121 3.39 -0.02 -2.16
CA GLU A 121 3.36 1.44 -1.96
C GLU A 121 4.62 2.12 -2.49
N ILE A 122 5.78 1.51 -2.30
CA ILE A 122 7.04 1.99 -2.91
C ILE A 122 6.94 1.90 -4.42
N MET A 123 6.45 0.78 -4.94
CA MET A 123 6.29 0.54 -6.37
C MET A 123 5.33 1.54 -7.01
N ASP A 124 4.20 1.81 -6.39
CA ASP A 124 3.19 2.76 -6.85
C ASP A 124 3.73 4.19 -6.91
N ALA A 125 4.46 4.61 -5.87
CA ALA A 125 5.12 5.90 -5.84
C ALA A 125 6.19 6.03 -6.93
N TYR A 126 6.96 4.98 -7.18
CA TYR A 126 7.95 4.92 -8.25
C TYR A 126 7.32 5.08 -9.63
N PHE A 127 6.26 4.35 -9.94
CA PHE A 127 5.53 4.47 -11.20
C PHE A 127 4.99 5.88 -11.40
N SER A 128 4.42 6.49 -10.35
CA SER A 128 3.97 7.88 -10.37
C SER A 128 5.09 8.86 -10.69
N CYS A 129 6.30 8.62 -10.19
CA CYS A 129 7.47 9.47 -10.46
C CYS A 129 7.92 9.36 -11.94
N ILE A 130 8.02 8.14 -12.49
CA ILE A 130 8.37 7.93 -13.91
C ILE A 130 7.30 8.56 -14.83
N TYR A 131 6.02 8.42 -14.49
CA TYR A 131 4.92 9.03 -15.22
C TYR A 131 5.05 10.56 -15.29
N LYS A 132 5.38 11.20 -14.15
CA LYS A 132 5.62 12.66 -14.09
C LYS A 132 6.80 13.13 -14.94
N GLN A 133 7.81 12.29 -15.14
CA GLN A 133 8.91 12.58 -16.06
C GLN A 133 8.52 12.45 -17.55
N ASN A 134 7.28 12.03 -17.84
CA ASN A 134 6.79 11.73 -19.19
C ASN A 134 7.62 10.65 -19.92
N ASN A 135 8.27 9.76 -19.18
CA ASN A 135 9.04 8.64 -19.72
C ASN A 135 8.14 7.40 -19.85
N LEU A 136 7.16 7.47 -20.74
CA LEU A 136 6.09 6.48 -20.85
C LEU A 136 6.59 5.08 -21.24
N GLN A 137 7.65 4.99 -22.05
CA GLN A 137 8.21 3.70 -22.43
C GLN A 137 8.90 3.00 -21.26
N GLU A 138 9.64 3.75 -20.46
CA GLU A 138 10.28 3.24 -19.24
C GLU A 138 9.22 2.82 -18.22
N LEU A 139 8.18 3.63 -18.02
CA LEU A 139 7.07 3.29 -17.13
C LEU A 139 6.43 1.95 -17.53
N LYS A 140 6.14 1.74 -18.81
CA LYS A 140 5.59 0.49 -19.33
C LYS A 140 6.50 -0.69 -19.02
N ASN A 141 7.80 -0.56 -19.27
CA ASN A 141 8.79 -1.59 -18.98
C ASN A 141 8.85 -1.93 -17.48
N MET A 142 8.85 -0.90 -16.62
CA MET A 142 8.90 -1.06 -15.17
C MET A 142 7.64 -1.70 -14.61
N ILE A 143 6.46 -1.30 -15.09
CA ILE A 143 5.20 -1.95 -14.69
C ILE A 143 5.23 -3.43 -15.06
N GLN A 144 5.56 -3.79 -16.29
CA GLN A 144 5.60 -5.17 -16.74
C GLN A 144 6.64 -6.02 -16.00
N LYS A 145 7.78 -5.41 -15.62
CA LYS A 145 8.84 -6.07 -14.87
C LYS A 145 8.44 -6.37 -13.42
N HIS A 146 7.86 -5.40 -12.72
CA HIS A 146 7.62 -5.47 -11.28
C HIS A 146 6.20 -5.95 -10.95
N LEU A 147 5.25 -5.78 -11.86
CA LEU A 147 3.86 -6.17 -11.69
C LEU A 147 3.41 -7.06 -12.89
N PRO A 148 3.88 -8.32 -12.99
CA PRO A 148 3.53 -9.17 -14.12
C PRO A 148 2.03 -9.51 -14.13
N LEU A 149 1.44 -9.77 -15.32
CA LEU A 149 0.03 -10.15 -15.48
C LEU A 149 -0.39 -11.43 -14.74
N SER A 150 0.59 -12.19 -14.26
CA SER A 150 0.36 -13.37 -13.41
C SER A 150 0.20 -13.05 -11.94
N ILE A 151 0.31 -11.77 -11.54
CA ILE A 151 0.15 -11.35 -10.15
C ILE A 151 -1.23 -11.71 -9.62
N GLU A 152 -1.28 -12.14 -8.36
CA GLU A 152 -2.53 -12.42 -7.69
C GLU A 152 -3.19 -11.10 -7.23
N TYR A 153 -4.49 -10.96 -7.53
CA TYR A 153 -5.28 -9.85 -7.01
C TYR A 153 -5.69 -10.12 -5.57
N ASN A 154 -5.31 -9.28 -4.66
CA ASN A 154 -5.67 -9.36 -3.24
C ASN A 154 -5.71 -7.95 -2.64
N ILE A 155 -5.95 -7.83 -1.33
CA ILE A 155 -6.03 -6.54 -0.64
C ILE A 155 -4.75 -5.71 -0.74
N GLU A 156 -3.59 -6.34 -0.87
CA GLU A 156 -2.30 -5.66 -0.98
C GLU A 156 -2.05 -5.13 -2.39
N THR A 157 -2.48 -5.87 -3.43
CA THR A 157 -2.25 -5.54 -4.84
C THR A 157 -3.37 -4.73 -5.48
N GLU A 158 -4.54 -4.65 -4.83
CA GLU A 158 -5.72 -3.98 -5.38
C GLU A 158 -5.46 -2.55 -5.83
N ASN A 159 -4.86 -1.75 -4.96
CA ASN A 159 -4.66 -0.33 -5.22
C ASN A 159 -3.67 -0.08 -6.37
N ILE A 160 -2.55 -0.81 -6.39
CA ILE A 160 -1.55 -0.65 -7.45
C ILE A 160 -2.07 -1.15 -8.81
N ILE A 161 -2.85 -2.23 -8.84
CA ILE A 161 -3.44 -2.72 -10.09
C ILE A 161 -4.42 -1.70 -10.65
N ARG A 162 -5.27 -1.09 -9.82
CA ARG A 162 -6.18 -0.03 -10.26
C ARG A 162 -5.44 1.18 -10.79
N HIS A 163 -4.41 1.64 -10.08
CA HIS A 163 -3.60 2.75 -10.54
C HIS A 163 -2.90 2.45 -11.87
N VAL A 164 -2.34 1.25 -12.05
CA VAL A 164 -1.71 0.82 -13.30
C VAL A 164 -2.72 0.81 -14.46
N VAL A 165 -3.96 0.37 -14.22
CA VAL A 165 -5.03 0.45 -15.23
C VAL A 165 -5.29 1.90 -15.65
N GLU A 166 -5.31 2.84 -14.71
CA GLU A 166 -5.49 4.26 -15.00
C GLU A 166 -4.30 4.82 -15.79
N LEU A 167 -3.07 4.53 -15.37
CA LEU A 167 -1.86 4.93 -16.08
C LEU A 167 -1.86 4.45 -17.53
N PHE A 168 -2.21 3.19 -17.78
CA PHE A 168 -2.27 2.68 -19.16
C PHE A 168 -3.38 3.33 -20.00
N LYS A 169 -4.52 3.67 -19.41
CA LYS A 169 -5.56 4.45 -20.09
C LYS A 169 -5.05 5.86 -20.48
N ASP A 170 -4.39 6.53 -19.56
CA ASP A 170 -3.83 7.87 -19.80
C ASP A 170 -2.73 7.84 -20.86
N MET A 171 -2.00 6.73 -20.97
CA MET A 171 -1.00 6.48 -22.00
C MET A 171 -1.60 6.04 -23.35
N ASN A 172 -2.93 5.87 -23.47
CA ASN A 172 -3.64 5.29 -24.62
C ASN A 172 -3.20 3.84 -24.94
N GLU A 173 -2.77 3.08 -23.94
CA GLU A 173 -2.41 1.65 -24.00
C GLU A 173 -3.62 0.80 -23.60
N GLU A 174 -4.70 0.86 -24.40
CA GLU A 174 -6.00 0.23 -24.09
C GLU A 174 -5.90 -1.28 -23.87
N GLU A 175 -5.09 -1.99 -24.64
CA GLU A 175 -4.91 -3.44 -24.53
C GLU A 175 -4.31 -3.81 -23.15
N LEU A 176 -3.26 -3.11 -22.72
CA LEU A 176 -2.66 -3.32 -21.41
C LEU A 176 -3.61 -2.92 -20.28
N ALA A 177 -4.35 -1.83 -20.43
CA ALA A 177 -5.37 -1.42 -19.47
C ALA A 177 -6.45 -2.50 -19.29
N LEU A 178 -6.85 -3.16 -20.40
CA LEU A 178 -7.81 -4.27 -20.36
C LEU A 178 -7.21 -5.51 -19.68
N ASP A 179 -5.95 -5.85 -20.01
CA ASP A 179 -5.28 -7.03 -19.44
C ASP A 179 -5.14 -6.91 -17.91
N TYR A 180 -4.63 -5.77 -17.41
CA TYR A 180 -4.55 -5.51 -15.98
C TYR A 180 -5.94 -5.43 -15.32
N GLY A 181 -6.93 -4.84 -15.98
CA GLY A 181 -8.32 -4.81 -15.50
C GLY A 181 -8.98 -6.19 -15.42
N GLN A 182 -8.51 -7.18 -16.17
CA GLN A 182 -9.00 -8.55 -16.08
C GLN A 182 -8.47 -9.30 -14.85
N ILE A 183 -7.34 -8.88 -14.26
CA ILE A 183 -6.80 -9.47 -13.02
C ILE A 183 -7.83 -9.33 -11.90
N GLU A 184 -8.43 -8.14 -11.74
CA GLU A 184 -9.50 -7.89 -10.77
C GLU A 184 -10.76 -8.72 -11.07
N ARG A 185 -11.17 -8.81 -12.35
CA ARG A 185 -12.39 -9.53 -12.77
C ARG A 185 -12.29 -11.02 -12.55
N LYS A 186 -11.15 -11.64 -12.85
CA LYS A 186 -10.94 -13.08 -12.70
C LYS A 186 -11.15 -13.55 -11.25
N GLN A 187 -10.74 -12.77 -10.25
CA GLN A 187 -10.94 -13.15 -8.84
C GLN A 187 -12.36 -12.90 -8.34
N ASN A 188 -13.01 -11.82 -8.78
CA ASN A 188 -14.43 -11.60 -8.47
C ASN A 188 -15.33 -12.73 -8.97
N ASP A 189 -14.93 -13.44 -10.03
CA ASP A 189 -15.65 -14.62 -10.54
C ASP A 189 -15.33 -15.91 -9.75
N PHE A 190 -14.13 -16.04 -9.15
CA PHE A 190 -13.82 -17.17 -8.28
C PHE A 190 -14.64 -17.18 -6.97
N GLY A 191 -15.02 -16.00 -6.48
CA GLY A 191 -15.87 -15.87 -5.29
C GLY A 191 -17.35 -16.10 -5.53
N LYS A 192 -17.83 -15.98 -6.77
CA LYS A 192 -19.22 -16.27 -7.16
C LYS A 192 -19.35 -17.77 -7.40
N LYS A 193 -19.79 -18.52 -6.39
CA LYS A 193 -20.29 -19.89 -6.62
C LYS A 193 -21.29 -19.81 -7.79
N LYS A 194 -20.95 -20.44 -8.94
CA LYS A 194 -21.92 -20.59 -10.03
C LYS A 194 -23.22 -21.08 -9.41
N PRO A 195 -24.36 -20.42 -9.66
CA PRO A 195 -25.61 -20.85 -9.09
C PRO A 195 -25.79 -22.32 -9.47
N THR A 196 -25.75 -23.20 -8.47
CA THR A 196 -25.99 -24.61 -8.66
C THR A 196 -27.38 -24.67 -9.29
N LYS A 197 -27.50 -25.15 -10.54
CA LYS A 197 -28.82 -25.37 -11.16
C LYS A 197 -29.60 -26.25 -10.22
N VAL A 198 -30.50 -25.66 -9.43
CA VAL A 198 -31.44 -26.40 -8.62
C VAL A 198 -32.36 -27.09 -9.62
N ILE A 199 -32.12 -28.38 -9.84
CA ILE A 199 -33.02 -29.20 -10.64
C ILE A 199 -34.32 -29.23 -9.87
N LYS A 200 -35.31 -28.42 -10.31
CA LYS A 200 -36.65 -28.46 -9.74
C LYS A 200 -37.28 -29.80 -10.10
N VAL A 201 -37.24 -30.74 -9.17
CA VAL A 201 -37.88 -32.05 -9.31
C VAL A 201 -39.37 -31.85 -9.15
N GLY A 202 -40.12 -32.17 -10.16
CA GLY A 202 -41.59 -32.13 -10.12
C GLY A 202 -42.15 -33.17 -9.12
N ARG A 203 -43.27 -32.87 -8.50
CA ARG A 203 -43.90 -33.80 -7.51
C ARG A 203 -44.10 -35.22 -8.02
N ASN A 204 -44.30 -35.38 -9.33
CA ASN A 204 -44.52 -36.67 -9.97
C ASN A 204 -43.30 -37.29 -10.62
N ASP A 205 -42.17 -36.60 -10.65
CA ASP A 205 -40.94 -37.11 -11.23
C ASP A 205 -40.33 -38.22 -10.38
N PRO A 206 -39.47 -39.08 -10.95
CA PRO A 206 -38.72 -40.08 -10.21
C PRO A 206 -37.86 -39.38 -9.10
N CYS A 207 -37.86 -39.94 -7.92
CA CYS A 207 -37.11 -39.37 -6.81
C CYS A 207 -35.60 -39.46 -7.08
N PRO A 208 -34.83 -38.36 -6.97
CA PRO A 208 -33.40 -38.32 -7.24
C PRO A 208 -32.58 -39.18 -6.27
N CYS A 209 -33.18 -39.68 -5.17
CA CYS A 209 -32.49 -40.59 -4.24
C CYS A 209 -32.34 -42.03 -4.79
N GLY A 210 -32.80 -42.32 -6.02
CA GLY A 210 -32.69 -43.63 -6.64
C GLY A 210 -33.68 -44.68 -6.14
N SER A 211 -34.63 -44.32 -5.29
CA SER A 211 -35.62 -45.26 -4.73
C SER A 211 -36.67 -45.78 -5.71
N GLY A 212 -36.72 -45.30 -6.94
CA GLY A 212 -37.74 -45.64 -7.96
C GLY A 212 -39.13 -45.09 -7.66
N LYS A 213 -39.35 -44.41 -6.52
CA LYS A 213 -40.64 -43.82 -6.14
C LYS A 213 -40.76 -42.40 -6.68
N LYS A 214 -42.04 -41.92 -6.89
CA LYS A 214 -42.30 -40.52 -7.22
C LYS A 214 -41.82 -39.61 -6.08
N TYR A 215 -41.25 -38.44 -6.41
CA TYR A 215 -40.68 -37.50 -5.45
C TYR A 215 -41.62 -37.18 -4.29
N LYS A 216 -42.92 -36.90 -4.57
CA LYS A 216 -43.93 -36.64 -3.54
C LYS A 216 -44.22 -37.82 -2.59
N LYS A 217 -43.82 -39.04 -2.94
CA LYS A 217 -43.99 -40.23 -2.11
C LYS A 217 -42.70 -40.72 -1.47
N CYS A 218 -41.62 -39.90 -1.60
CA CYS A 218 -40.27 -40.21 -1.06
C CYS A 218 -39.73 -38.99 -0.36
N CYS A 219 -38.74 -38.31 -0.93
CA CYS A 219 -38.03 -37.17 -0.32
C CYS A 219 -38.80 -35.83 -0.39
N GLY A 220 -39.90 -35.78 -1.10
CA GLY A 220 -40.77 -34.59 -1.22
C GLY A 220 -42.06 -34.68 -0.36
N LYS A 221 -42.06 -35.51 0.70
CA LYS A 221 -43.13 -35.54 1.71
C LYS A 221 -43.10 -34.33 2.60
#